data_ab2935a0258567e181179510f53d53c2
#
_entry.id   ab2935a0258567e181179510f53d53c2
#
_cell.length_a   1.000
_cell.length_b   1.000
_cell.length_c   1.000
_cell.angle_alpha   90.00
_cell.angle_beta   90.00
_cell.angle_gamma   90.00
#
_symmetry.space_group_name_H-M   'P 1'
#
loop_
_entity.id
_entity.type
_entity.pdbx_description
1 polymer ?
#
loop_
_entity_poly.entity_id
_entity_poly.type
_entity_poly.pdbx_seq_one_letter_code
_entity_poly.pdbx_strand_id
1 'polypeptide(L)'
;MSISITKQTSYSNTTGYTNRPINYIVVHYTAGSTSKAGSARNTAIMFSNPTVYASADYIVDDETIVQFNPDIRNRFCWHCGDNKNPYSMGGKFHGKCTNANSIGIEVCSTNPNWQASDQANCKKWSFTDKVVAKAAELVKYLMQTYNIPIDHVIRHYDVTGKLCPGIIGWNEDSGNAKKWEQFKTQLTGAVSKTTAADTINNNDIIYRVRKSANDAKSQIGAYRNLNSAKAVADRNSGYSVYDTSGKLIYTPKTGTKKTAAELAKEVIQGKWGNGEERKNRLTAAGYDYKAVQTEVNKMMG
;
A
#
# COMPACT_ATOMS: atom_id res chain seq x y z
N MET A 1 10.42 -13.51 -3.16
CA MET A 1 9.67 -14.07 -4.31
C MET A 1 10.30 -13.55 -5.59
N SER A 2 10.53 -14.42 -6.59
CA SER A 2 10.85 -13.96 -7.95
C SER A 2 9.56 -13.87 -8.74
N ILE A 3 9.38 -12.78 -9.49
CA ILE A 3 8.24 -12.59 -10.40
C ILE A 3 8.76 -12.36 -11.82
N SER A 4 7.95 -12.69 -12.82
CA SER A 4 8.30 -12.43 -14.21
C SER A 4 7.89 -11.02 -14.59
N ILE A 5 8.85 -10.19 -15.01
CA ILE A 5 8.64 -8.81 -15.45
C ILE A 5 9.21 -8.67 -16.87
N THR A 6 8.36 -8.30 -17.81
CA THR A 6 8.76 -7.95 -19.19
C THR A 6 9.17 -6.49 -19.23
N LYS A 7 10.30 -6.19 -19.89
CA LYS A 7 10.76 -4.80 -20.07
C LYS A 7 10.25 -4.25 -21.41
N GLN A 8 9.51 -3.16 -21.37
CA GLN A 8 9.13 -2.31 -22.50
C GLN A 8 9.39 -0.87 -22.07
N THR A 9 10.67 -0.56 -21.89
CA THR A 9 11.11 0.69 -21.23
C THR A 9 11.25 1.85 -22.21
N SER A 10 10.99 3.06 -21.71
CA SER A 10 11.19 4.30 -22.44
C SER A 10 11.66 5.41 -21.50
N TYR A 11 12.46 6.33 -22.03
CA TYR A 11 12.81 7.59 -21.34
C TYR A 11 11.77 8.69 -21.54
N SER A 12 10.86 8.54 -22.51
CA SER A 12 9.74 9.47 -22.72
C SER A 12 8.83 9.51 -21.49
N ASN A 13 8.27 10.69 -21.23
CA ASN A 13 7.30 10.89 -20.13
C ASN A 13 7.83 10.44 -18.74
N THR A 14 9.14 10.52 -18.57
CA THR A 14 9.81 10.28 -17.29
C THR A 14 10.79 11.40 -16.97
N THR A 15 11.03 11.62 -15.69
CA THR A 15 11.98 12.66 -15.23
C THR A 15 13.13 12.01 -14.46
N GLY A 16 14.36 12.45 -14.73
CA GLY A 16 15.55 12.04 -13.99
C GLY A 16 15.50 12.54 -12.54
N TYR A 17 15.91 11.69 -11.59
CA TYR A 17 15.95 12.03 -10.17
C TYR A 17 16.89 11.08 -9.43
N THR A 18 18.08 11.53 -9.09
CA THR A 18 19.11 10.68 -8.49
C THR A 18 18.70 10.17 -7.11
N ASN A 19 18.74 8.85 -6.91
CA ASN A 19 18.43 8.18 -5.65
C ASN A 19 17.08 8.62 -5.04
N ARG A 20 16.01 8.64 -5.85
CA ARG A 20 14.69 9.04 -5.36
C ARG A 20 14.23 8.19 -4.19
N PRO A 21 13.62 8.79 -3.15
CA PRO A 21 12.97 8.03 -2.10
C PRO A 21 11.75 7.30 -2.70
N ILE A 22 11.61 6.00 -2.43
CA ILE A 22 10.46 5.22 -2.88
C ILE A 22 9.66 4.83 -1.64
N ASN A 23 8.63 5.63 -1.33
CA ASN A 23 7.86 5.51 -0.10
C ASN A 23 6.44 4.98 -0.32
N TYR A 24 5.93 5.08 -1.55
CA TYR A 24 4.54 4.73 -1.87
C TYR A 24 4.44 3.87 -3.12
N ILE A 25 3.37 3.08 -3.18
CA ILE A 25 2.87 2.44 -4.41
C ILE A 25 1.50 3.03 -4.69
N VAL A 26 1.31 3.59 -5.89
CA VAL A 26 0.05 4.20 -6.31
C VAL A 26 -0.60 3.35 -7.38
N VAL A 27 -1.79 2.85 -7.09
CA VAL A 27 -2.58 2.02 -8.01
C VAL A 27 -3.51 2.89 -8.84
N HIS A 28 -3.45 2.69 -10.15
CA HIS A 28 -4.28 3.33 -11.17
C HIS A 28 -5.07 2.30 -11.96
N TYR A 29 -5.91 2.76 -12.88
CA TYR A 29 -6.52 1.95 -13.92
C TYR A 29 -6.38 2.64 -15.27
N THR A 30 -6.21 1.84 -16.33
CA THR A 30 -5.95 2.38 -17.67
C THR A 30 -7.17 3.03 -18.33
N ALA A 31 -8.39 2.80 -17.82
CA ALA A 31 -9.64 3.10 -18.53
C ALA A 31 -9.65 2.55 -19.98
N GLY A 32 -8.94 1.45 -20.21
CA GLY A 32 -8.82 0.78 -21.51
C GLY A 32 -9.98 -0.17 -21.78
N SER A 33 -10.13 -0.58 -23.03
CA SER A 33 -11.22 -1.46 -23.46
C SER A 33 -11.05 -2.93 -23.05
N THR A 34 -9.82 -3.35 -22.75
CA THR A 34 -9.50 -4.75 -22.45
C THR A 34 -8.29 -4.87 -21.52
N SER A 35 -8.29 -5.92 -20.68
CA SER A 35 -7.16 -6.34 -19.84
C SER A 35 -6.46 -7.60 -20.35
N LYS A 36 -6.82 -8.12 -21.54
CA LYS A 36 -6.22 -9.34 -22.12
C LYS A 36 -4.71 -9.18 -22.31
N ALA A 37 -4.04 -10.32 -22.48
CA ALA A 37 -2.62 -10.37 -22.79
C ALA A 37 -2.22 -9.39 -23.91
N GLY A 38 -1.14 -8.63 -23.68
CA GLY A 38 -0.65 -7.59 -24.60
C GLY A 38 -1.19 -6.19 -24.30
N SER A 39 -2.25 -6.03 -23.48
CA SER A 39 -2.78 -4.71 -23.11
C SER A 39 -1.77 -3.87 -22.34
N ALA A 40 -1.01 -4.49 -21.44
CA ALA A 40 0.05 -3.80 -20.69
C ALA A 40 1.16 -3.29 -21.63
N ARG A 41 1.57 -4.11 -22.60
CA ARG A 41 2.57 -3.71 -23.59
C ARG A 41 2.08 -2.56 -24.48
N ASN A 42 0.83 -2.62 -24.94
CA ASN A 42 0.24 -1.57 -25.77
C ASN A 42 0.15 -0.25 -24.99
N THR A 43 -0.19 -0.29 -23.71
CA THR A 43 -0.19 0.89 -22.85
C THR A 43 1.24 1.46 -22.67
N ALA A 44 2.25 0.60 -22.50
CA ALA A 44 3.65 1.04 -22.43
C ALA A 44 4.11 1.69 -23.75
N ILE A 45 3.70 1.15 -24.90
CA ILE A 45 3.98 1.77 -26.21
C ILE A 45 3.29 3.14 -26.32
N MET A 46 2.04 3.24 -25.88
CA MET A 46 1.33 4.53 -25.84
C MET A 46 2.08 5.56 -24.97
N PHE A 47 2.53 5.16 -23.78
CA PHE A 47 3.33 6.02 -22.89
C PHE A 47 4.71 6.41 -23.48
N SER A 48 5.24 5.65 -24.45
CA SER A 48 6.48 6.01 -25.14
C SER A 48 6.30 7.16 -26.11
N ASN A 49 5.07 7.52 -26.48
CA ASN A 49 4.77 8.66 -27.32
C ASN A 49 4.96 9.96 -26.52
N PRO A 50 5.86 10.87 -26.94
CA PRO A 50 6.13 12.12 -26.22
C PRO A 50 4.96 13.09 -26.17
N THR A 51 3.91 12.88 -26.96
CA THR A 51 2.68 13.69 -26.92
C THR A 51 1.68 13.23 -25.84
N VAL A 52 1.94 12.08 -25.19
CA VAL A 52 1.12 11.55 -24.10
C VAL A 52 1.73 11.99 -22.77
N TYR A 53 1.26 13.06 -22.18
CA TYR A 53 1.79 13.63 -20.92
C TYR A 53 1.38 12.80 -19.68
N ALA A 54 1.55 11.48 -19.74
CA ALA A 54 1.29 10.54 -18.67
C ALA A 54 2.17 9.29 -18.83
N SER A 55 2.48 8.63 -17.73
CA SER A 55 3.19 7.34 -17.70
C SER A 55 3.03 6.67 -16.35
N ALA A 56 3.43 5.40 -16.24
CA ALA A 56 3.52 4.68 -14.97
C ALA A 56 4.79 3.82 -14.95
N ASP A 57 5.31 3.51 -13.77
CA ASP A 57 6.52 2.71 -13.65
C ASP A 57 6.28 1.26 -14.13
N TYR A 58 5.08 0.74 -13.85
CA TYR A 58 4.65 -0.59 -14.27
C TYR A 58 3.23 -0.56 -14.83
N ILE A 59 2.97 -1.49 -15.74
CA ILE A 59 1.63 -1.75 -16.28
C ILE A 59 1.35 -3.25 -16.14
N VAL A 60 0.12 -3.61 -15.80
CA VAL A 60 -0.29 -5.00 -15.54
C VAL A 60 -1.52 -5.34 -16.35
N ASP A 61 -1.48 -6.43 -17.10
CA ASP A 61 -2.65 -7.06 -17.71
C ASP A 61 -2.93 -8.45 -17.12
N ASP A 62 -3.87 -9.20 -17.67
CA ASP A 62 -4.30 -10.50 -17.14
C ASP A 62 -3.15 -11.53 -17.02
N GLU A 63 -2.08 -11.36 -17.78
CA GLU A 63 -1.03 -12.37 -17.90
C GLU A 63 0.38 -11.80 -17.66
N THR A 64 0.58 -10.50 -17.90
CA THR A 64 1.91 -9.93 -17.91
C THR A 64 2.05 -8.71 -16.97
N ILE A 65 3.27 -8.57 -16.44
CA ILE A 65 3.74 -7.36 -15.77
C ILE A 65 4.77 -6.74 -16.70
N VAL A 66 4.54 -5.49 -17.08
CA VAL A 66 5.45 -4.72 -17.95
C VAL A 66 6.09 -3.61 -17.13
N GLN A 67 7.42 -3.54 -17.10
CA GLN A 67 8.16 -2.39 -16.58
C GLN A 67 8.35 -1.38 -17.71
N PHE A 68 7.86 -0.17 -17.51
CA PHE A 68 8.02 0.97 -18.43
C PHE A 68 9.17 1.87 -18.03
N ASN A 69 9.30 2.24 -16.76
CA ASN A 69 10.38 3.08 -16.26
C ASN A 69 11.73 2.35 -16.43
N PRO A 70 12.71 2.90 -17.17
CA PRO A 70 13.99 2.23 -17.41
C PRO A 70 14.87 2.16 -16.14
N ASP A 71 14.67 3.07 -15.20
CA ASP A 71 15.47 3.15 -13.96
C ASP A 71 14.62 3.63 -12.79
N ILE A 72 14.04 2.70 -12.05
CA ILE A 72 13.13 2.98 -10.93
C ILE A 72 13.79 3.84 -9.84
N ARG A 73 15.11 3.71 -9.62
CA ARG A 73 15.82 4.44 -8.57
C ARG A 73 16.19 5.87 -8.96
N ASN A 74 16.41 6.11 -10.25
CA ASN A 74 16.93 7.39 -10.71
C ASN A 74 16.00 8.11 -11.70
N ARG A 75 14.79 7.61 -11.88
CA ARG A 75 13.75 8.25 -12.69
C ARG A 75 12.39 8.04 -12.08
N PHE A 76 11.47 8.96 -12.29
CA PHE A 76 10.06 8.80 -11.93
C PHE A 76 9.15 9.02 -13.15
N CYS A 77 8.03 8.35 -13.14
CA CYS A 77 6.95 8.47 -14.11
C CYS A 77 5.95 9.57 -13.71
N TRP A 78 5.14 10.01 -14.66
CA TRP A 78 4.15 11.07 -14.46
C TRP A 78 2.76 10.45 -14.27
N HIS A 79 2.41 10.09 -13.03
CA HIS A 79 1.19 9.32 -12.76
C HIS A 79 0.23 9.94 -11.73
N CYS A 80 0.71 10.54 -10.66
CA CYS A 80 -0.15 11.09 -9.61
C CYS A 80 0.08 12.58 -9.33
N GLY A 81 0.93 13.24 -10.15
CA GLY A 81 1.26 14.64 -9.99
C GLY A 81 2.24 14.90 -8.85
N ASP A 82 2.29 16.13 -8.44
CA ASP A 82 3.06 16.63 -7.31
C ASP A 82 2.18 17.53 -6.43
N ASN A 83 2.74 17.98 -5.30
CA ASN A 83 2.05 18.90 -4.37
C ASN A 83 1.75 20.29 -4.96
N LYS A 84 2.20 20.59 -6.16
CA LYS A 84 1.94 21.86 -6.86
C LYS A 84 0.81 21.75 -7.89
N ASN A 85 0.22 20.56 -8.05
CA ASN A 85 -0.86 20.39 -9.02
C ASN A 85 -2.10 21.18 -8.59
N PRO A 86 -2.45 22.28 -9.28
CA PRO A 86 -3.61 23.12 -8.93
C PRO A 86 -4.94 22.42 -9.15
N TYR A 87 -4.98 21.32 -9.87
CA TYR A 87 -6.18 20.53 -10.15
C TYR A 87 -6.43 19.40 -9.14
N SER A 88 -5.57 19.30 -8.11
CA SER A 88 -5.80 18.33 -7.04
C SER A 88 -7.05 18.72 -6.24
N MET A 89 -7.98 17.78 -6.14
CA MET A 89 -9.14 17.91 -5.26
C MET A 89 -8.80 17.64 -3.79
N GLY A 90 -7.54 17.25 -3.53
CA GLY A 90 -7.03 16.92 -2.21
C GLY A 90 -7.46 15.53 -1.75
N GLY A 91 -6.51 14.61 -1.67
CA GLY A 91 -6.69 13.31 -1.03
C GLY A 91 -5.96 13.26 0.31
N LYS A 92 -6.14 12.17 1.06
CA LYS A 92 -5.47 11.93 2.36
C LYS A 92 -3.94 12.04 2.28
N PHE A 93 -3.36 11.72 1.12
CA PHE A 93 -1.92 11.75 0.86
C PHE A 93 -1.48 12.93 -0.02
N HIS A 94 -2.36 13.91 -0.23
CA HIS A 94 -2.01 15.13 -0.94
C HIS A 94 -0.83 15.84 -0.28
N GLY A 95 0.15 16.27 -1.07
CA GLY A 95 1.38 16.89 -0.57
C GLY A 95 2.38 15.94 0.12
N LYS A 96 2.00 14.67 0.33
CA LYS A 96 2.87 13.64 0.92
C LYS A 96 3.37 12.64 -0.11
N CYS A 97 2.47 12.14 -0.96
CA CYS A 97 2.80 11.27 -2.08
C CYS A 97 2.88 12.09 -3.36
N THR A 98 3.95 11.91 -4.12
CA THR A 98 4.24 12.61 -5.39
C THR A 98 4.81 11.62 -6.40
N ASN A 99 4.90 11.99 -7.67
CA ASN A 99 5.59 11.20 -8.68
C ASN A 99 7.01 10.81 -8.26
N ALA A 100 7.73 11.74 -7.63
CA ALA A 100 9.14 11.54 -7.27
C ALA A 100 9.37 10.53 -6.15
N ASN A 101 8.38 10.31 -5.27
CA ASN A 101 8.54 9.41 -4.11
C ASN A 101 7.62 8.18 -4.14
N SER A 102 7.04 7.88 -5.30
CA SER A 102 6.14 6.75 -5.48
C SER A 102 6.41 5.95 -6.75
N ILE A 103 5.97 4.70 -6.75
CA ILE A 103 5.88 3.83 -7.93
C ILE A 103 4.44 3.81 -8.40
N GLY A 104 4.18 4.24 -9.63
CA GLY A 104 2.88 4.15 -10.28
C GLY A 104 2.66 2.80 -10.95
N ILE A 105 1.50 2.19 -10.72
CA ILE A 105 1.09 0.94 -11.37
C ILE A 105 -0.22 1.18 -12.10
N GLU A 106 -0.22 1.04 -13.41
CA GLU A 106 -1.42 1.02 -14.24
C GLU A 106 -1.96 -0.41 -14.33
N VAL A 107 -3.14 -0.65 -13.81
CA VAL A 107 -3.85 -1.93 -13.92
C VAL A 107 -4.79 -1.86 -15.12
N CYS A 108 -4.60 -2.73 -16.10
CA CYS A 108 -5.44 -2.76 -17.30
C CYS A 108 -6.87 -3.11 -16.92
N SER A 109 -7.79 -2.18 -17.22
CA SER A 109 -9.21 -2.36 -16.99
C SER A 109 -9.91 -2.81 -18.26
N THR A 110 -11.14 -3.30 -18.13
CA THR A 110 -11.97 -3.71 -19.25
C THR A 110 -13.31 -3.00 -19.23
N ASN A 111 -13.73 -2.55 -20.40
CA ASN A 111 -15.10 -2.07 -20.70
C ASN A 111 -15.54 -2.73 -22.00
N PRO A 112 -16.30 -3.83 -21.96
CA PRO A 112 -16.68 -4.59 -23.15
C PRO A 112 -17.58 -3.78 -24.10
N ASN A 113 -18.25 -2.76 -23.58
CA ASN A 113 -19.12 -1.87 -24.33
C ASN A 113 -18.49 -0.49 -24.52
N TRP A 114 -17.16 -0.41 -24.63
CA TRP A 114 -16.43 0.84 -24.77
C TRP A 114 -16.92 1.67 -25.98
N GLN A 115 -17.12 2.95 -25.73
CA GLN A 115 -17.45 3.94 -26.73
C GLN A 115 -16.44 5.07 -26.70
N ALA A 116 -16.16 5.70 -27.84
CA ALA A 116 -15.22 6.81 -27.93
C ALA A 116 -15.62 8.01 -27.05
N SER A 117 -16.90 8.11 -26.72
CA SER A 117 -17.46 9.15 -25.80
C SER A 117 -17.31 8.80 -24.33
N ASP A 118 -16.85 7.61 -23.98
CA ASP A 118 -16.70 7.23 -22.57
C ASP A 118 -15.61 8.06 -21.89
N GLN A 119 -15.99 8.73 -20.83
CA GLN A 119 -15.07 9.46 -19.98
C GLN A 119 -14.37 8.48 -19.02
N ALA A 120 -13.09 8.68 -18.72
CA ALA A 120 -12.33 7.83 -17.80
C ALA A 120 -12.96 7.70 -16.40
N ASN A 121 -13.84 8.65 -16.01
CA ASN A 121 -14.53 8.67 -14.71
C ASN A 121 -15.98 8.19 -14.76
N CYS A 122 -16.45 7.58 -15.86
CA CYS A 122 -17.87 7.21 -16.01
C CYS A 122 -18.27 5.88 -15.32
N LYS A 123 -17.35 5.22 -14.62
CA LYS A 123 -17.59 4.00 -13.82
C LYS A 123 -18.02 2.77 -14.65
N LYS A 124 -17.78 2.77 -15.97
CA LYS A 124 -18.11 1.65 -16.88
C LYS A 124 -17.06 0.54 -16.91
N TRP A 125 -15.94 0.72 -16.25
CA TRP A 125 -14.83 -0.22 -16.26
C TRP A 125 -14.91 -1.21 -15.11
N SER A 126 -14.26 -2.35 -15.33
CA SER A 126 -14.05 -3.37 -14.31
C SER A 126 -12.62 -3.92 -14.37
N PHE A 127 -12.18 -4.54 -13.30
CA PHE A 127 -11.01 -5.42 -13.29
C PHE A 127 -11.46 -6.88 -13.34
N THR A 128 -10.73 -7.69 -14.08
CA THR A 128 -10.85 -9.15 -14.01
C THR A 128 -10.16 -9.66 -12.73
N ASP A 129 -10.55 -10.85 -12.27
CA ASP A 129 -9.86 -11.46 -11.13
C ASP A 129 -8.39 -11.77 -11.47
N LYS A 130 -8.09 -12.09 -12.74
CA LYS A 130 -6.73 -12.34 -13.22
C LYS A 130 -5.85 -11.10 -13.08
N VAL A 131 -6.28 -9.94 -13.59
CA VAL A 131 -5.48 -8.71 -13.49
C VAL A 131 -5.30 -8.26 -12.04
N VAL A 132 -6.32 -8.44 -11.19
CA VAL A 132 -6.21 -8.14 -9.76
C VAL A 132 -5.18 -9.04 -9.07
N ALA A 133 -5.19 -10.35 -9.37
CA ALA A 133 -4.20 -11.29 -8.85
C ALA A 133 -2.78 -10.95 -9.32
N LYS A 134 -2.62 -10.59 -10.61
CA LYS A 134 -1.34 -10.20 -11.20
C LYS A 134 -0.83 -8.87 -10.62
N ALA A 135 -1.71 -7.90 -10.40
CA ALA A 135 -1.37 -6.64 -9.71
C ALA A 135 -0.95 -6.89 -8.25
N ALA A 136 -1.62 -7.80 -7.54
CA ALA A 136 -1.24 -8.19 -6.18
C ALA A 136 0.14 -8.86 -6.13
N GLU A 137 0.49 -9.68 -7.12
CA GLU A 137 1.82 -10.28 -7.26
C GLU A 137 2.90 -9.19 -7.37
N LEU A 138 2.72 -8.22 -8.27
CA LEU A 138 3.64 -7.08 -8.43
C LEU A 138 3.74 -6.24 -7.16
N VAL A 139 2.62 -5.86 -6.57
CA VAL A 139 2.61 -4.99 -5.37
C VAL A 139 3.34 -5.67 -4.22
N LYS A 140 3.12 -6.95 -3.96
CA LYS A 140 3.85 -7.71 -2.93
C LYS A 140 5.36 -7.71 -3.19
N TYR A 141 5.77 -7.94 -4.44
CA TYR A 141 7.18 -7.87 -4.83
C TYR A 141 7.78 -6.49 -4.55
N LEU A 142 7.09 -5.41 -4.95
CA LEU A 142 7.57 -4.04 -4.74
C LEU A 142 7.60 -3.65 -3.26
N MET A 143 6.58 -4.04 -2.47
CA MET A 143 6.57 -3.85 -1.02
C MET A 143 7.81 -4.46 -0.35
N GLN A 144 8.17 -5.68 -0.75
CA GLN A 144 9.37 -6.36 -0.23
C GLN A 144 10.66 -5.71 -0.72
N THR A 145 10.74 -5.36 -2.02
CA THR A 145 11.94 -4.81 -2.65
C THR A 145 12.32 -3.44 -2.11
N TYR A 146 11.31 -2.60 -1.83
CA TYR A 146 11.49 -1.21 -1.41
C TYR A 146 11.11 -0.95 0.04
N ASN A 147 10.76 -2.00 0.81
CA ASN A 147 10.32 -1.91 2.20
C ASN A 147 9.13 -0.95 2.40
N ILE A 148 8.14 -1.02 1.49
CA ILE A 148 6.95 -0.16 1.52
C ILE A 148 5.88 -0.82 2.41
N PRO A 149 5.41 -0.15 3.46
CA PRO A 149 4.37 -0.70 4.32
C PRO A 149 3.00 -0.68 3.63
N ILE A 150 2.08 -1.54 4.09
CA ILE A 150 0.76 -1.72 3.47
C ILE A 150 -0.10 -0.45 3.45
N ASP A 151 0.05 0.44 4.41
CA ASP A 151 -0.66 1.72 4.50
C ASP A 151 -0.13 2.77 3.50
N HIS A 152 1.04 2.50 2.89
CA HIS A 152 1.61 3.27 1.79
C HIS A 152 1.31 2.65 0.40
N VAL A 153 0.56 1.56 0.33
CA VAL A 153 -0.09 1.10 -0.90
C VAL A 153 -1.43 1.81 -1.01
N ILE A 154 -1.54 2.75 -1.93
CA ILE A 154 -2.62 3.73 -2.02
C ILE A 154 -3.14 3.83 -3.45
N ARG A 155 -4.28 4.48 -3.64
CA ARG A 155 -4.87 4.77 -4.96
C ARG A 155 -4.51 6.19 -5.40
N HIS A 156 -4.58 6.48 -6.68
CA HIS A 156 -4.51 7.87 -7.16
C HIS A 156 -5.58 8.75 -6.49
N TYR A 157 -6.76 8.20 -6.24
CA TYR A 157 -7.83 8.82 -5.46
C TYR A 157 -7.35 9.31 -4.08
N ASP A 158 -6.53 8.55 -3.40
CA ASP A 158 -6.00 8.91 -2.08
C ASP A 158 -4.96 10.03 -2.13
N VAL A 159 -4.40 10.32 -3.32
CA VAL A 159 -3.41 11.40 -3.51
C VAL A 159 -4.10 12.69 -3.93
N THR A 160 -4.96 12.66 -4.95
CA THR A 160 -5.49 13.88 -5.58
C THR A 160 -7.01 14.02 -5.48
N GLY A 161 -7.74 13.01 -5.01
CA GLY A 161 -9.20 12.98 -5.08
C GLY A 161 -9.76 12.60 -6.46
N LYS A 162 -8.88 12.42 -7.49
CA LYS A 162 -9.28 11.94 -8.80
C LYS A 162 -9.93 10.57 -8.70
N LEU A 163 -11.05 10.33 -9.40
CA LEU A 163 -11.71 9.03 -9.46
C LEU A 163 -10.82 8.01 -10.22
N CYS A 164 -9.81 7.48 -9.54
CA CYS A 164 -8.85 6.53 -10.08
C CYS A 164 -8.33 5.59 -8.97
N PRO A 165 -8.60 4.26 -9.07
CA PRO A 165 -9.37 3.57 -10.11
C PRO A 165 -10.87 3.94 -10.07
N GLY A 166 -11.44 4.30 -11.23
CA GLY A 166 -12.84 4.64 -11.41
C GLY A 166 -13.74 3.40 -11.52
N ILE A 167 -13.50 2.39 -10.70
CA ILE A 167 -14.14 1.08 -10.77
C ILE A 167 -14.96 0.83 -9.51
N ILE A 168 -16.19 0.32 -9.68
CA ILE A 168 -17.10 0.02 -8.56
C ILE A 168 -16.43 -0.93 -7.56
N GLY A 169 -16.42 -0.50 -6.30
CA GLY A 169 -15.80 -1.22 -5.19
C GLY A 169 -14.33 -0.88 -4.94
N TRP A 170 -13.71 -0.02 -5.76
CA TRP A 170 -12.32 0.40 -5.61
C TRP A 170 -12.14 1.77 -4.96
N ASN A 171 -13.18 2.57 -4.90
CA ASN A 171 -13.20 3.82 -4.12
C ASN A 171 -14.62 4.19 -3.69
N GLU A 172 -14.74 5.11 -2.77
CA GLU A 172 -15.98 5.53 -2.14
C GLU A 172 -16.92 6.21 -3.17
N ASP A 173 -16.38 7.06 -4.03
CA ASP A 173 -17.15 7.79 -5.05
C ASP A 173 -17.70 6.89 -6.17
N SER A 174 -17.13 5.70 -6.34
CA SER A 174 -17.66 4.67 -7.24
C SER A 174 -18.66 3.73 -6.57
N GLY A 175 -19.12 4.07 -5.35
CA GLY A 175 -20.15 3.36 -4.60
C GLY A 175 -19.65 2.80 -3.26
N ASN A 176 -18.47 2.23 -3.21
CA ASN A 176 -17.79 1.76 -1.99
C ASN A 176 -16.35 1.34 -2.30
N ALA A 177 -15.56 1.05 -1.28
CA ALA A 177 -14.17 0.62 -1.41
C ALA A 177 -13.94 -0.87 -1.02
N LYS A 178 -14.97 -1.71 -1.03
CA LYS A 178 -14.86 -3.11 -0.55
C LYS A 178 -13.83 -3.93 -1.33
N LYS A 179 -13.78 -3.80 -2.66
CA LYS A 179 -12.80 -4.51 -3.50
C LYS A 179 -11.37 -4.01 -3.27
N TRP A 180 -11.20 -2.71 -3.01
CA TRP A 180 -9.92 -2.14 -2.62
C TRP A 180 -9.44 -2.73 -1.28
N GLU A 181 -10.31 -2.81 -0.28
CA GLU A 181 -9.96 -3.43 1.00
C GLU A 181 -9.65 -4.93 0.85
N GLN A 182 -10.39 -5.65 0.02
CA GLN A 182 -10.09 -7.04 -0.33
C GLN A 182 -8.72 -7.17 -1.01
N PHE A 183 -8.41 -6.29 -1.96
CA PHE A 183 -7.09 -6.25 -2.60
C PHE A 183 -5.98 -6.02 -1.56
N LYS A 184 -6.13 -5.06 -0.67
CA LYS A 184 -5.16 -4.83 0.43
C LYS A 184 -5.02 -6.04 1.35
N THR A 185 -6.10 -6.74 1.63
CA THR A 185 -6.06 -7.97 2.42
C THR A 185 -5.24 -9.07 1.74
N GLN A 186 -5.36 -9.23 0.43
CA GLN A 186 -4.53 -10.18 -0.32
C GLN A 186 -3.03 -9.87 -0.24
N LEU A 187 -2.65 -8.59 -0.11
CA LEU A 187 -1.24 -8.18 -0.02
C LEU A 187 -0.57 -8.62 1.28
N THR A 188 -1.32 -8.77 2.35
CA THR A 188 -0.80 -9.09 3.70
C THR A 188 -0.62 -10.57 3.99
N GLY A 189 -0.83 -11.45 3.00
CA GLY A 189 -0.51 -12.87 3.12
C GLY A 189 -1.56 -13.72 3.83
N ALA A 190 -2.74 -13.22 4.10
CA ALA A 190 -3.90 -14.04 4.45
C ALA A 190 -4.46 -14.70 3.18
N VAL A 191 -3.75 -15.72 2.66
CA VAL A 191 -4.28 -16.58 1.59
C VAL A 191 -5.33 -17.47 2.22
N SER A 192 -6.60 -17.12 2.08
CA SER A 192 -7.67 -18.11 2.12
C SER A 192 -7.49 -19.03 0.92
N LYS A 193 -7.03 -20.27 1.14
CA LYS A 193 -7.27 -21.34 0.19
C LYS A 193 -8.80 -21.50 0.13
N THR A 194 -9.42 -20.98 -0.91
CA THR A 194 -10.79 -21.31 -1.27
C THR A 194 -10.82 -22.72 -1.85
N THR A 195 -11.00 -23.71 -0.99
CA THR A 195 -11.71 -24.92 -1.39
C THR A 195 -13.19 -24.58 -1.37
N ALA A 196 -13.89 -24.88 -2.46
CA ALA A 196 -15.32 -24.70 -2.58
C ALA A 196 -16.05 -25.50 -1.47
N ALA A 197 -16.51 -24.81 -0.47
CA ALA A 197 -17.57 -25.06 0.52
C ALA A 197 -17.24 -24.24 1.78
N ASP A 198 -17.84 -23.08 1.86
CA ASP A 198 -18.40 -22.48 3.08
C ASP A 198 -18.61 -21.00 2.82
N THR A 199 -19.82 -20.68 2.41
CA THR A 199 -20.37 -19.31 2.44
C THR A 199 -20.59 -18.91 3.90
N ILE A 200 -19.52 -18.56 4.61
CA ILE A 200 -19.65 -17.85 5.88
C ILE A 200 -19.52 -16.37 5.56
N ASN A 201 -20.58 -15.65 5.83
CA ASN A 201 -20.70 -14.21 5.71
C ASN A 201 -19.65 -13.53 6.61
N ASN A 202 -18.47 -13.16 6.06
CA ASN A 202 -17.38 -12.51 6.80
C ASN A 202 -17.73 -11.08 7.30
N ASN A 203 -18.99 -10.65 7.17
CA ASN A 203 -19.43 -9.34 7.64
C ASN A 203 -19.65 -9.26 9.17
N ASP A 204 -19.61 -10.38 9.90
CA ASP A 204 -19.97 -10.41 11.31
C ASP A 204 -18.81 -10.69 12.28
N ILE A 205 -17.58 -10.92 11.77
CA ILE A 205 -16.44 -11.18 12.65
C ILE A 205 -15.87 -9.84 13.15
N ILE A 206 -15.99 -9.64 14.46
CA ILE A 206 -15.35 -8.53 15.18
C ILE A 206 -14.16 -9.07 15.95
N TYR A 207 -12.98 -8.53 15.67
CA TYR A 207 -11.73 -8.83 16.37
C TYR A 207 -11.59 -7.91 17.58
N ARG A 208 -11.59 -8.49 18.78
CA ARG A 208 -11.50 -7.78 20.05
C ARG A 208 -10.09 -7.86 20.60
N VAL A 209 -9.51 -6.72 20.98
CA VAL A 209 -8.19 -6.66 21.62
C VAL A 209 -8.39 -6.62 23.13
N ARG A 210 -7.99 -7.71 23.80
CA ARG A 210 -8.21 -7.94 25.25
C ARG A 210 -7.00 -8.64 25.88
N LYS A 211 -6.90 -8.61 27.21
CA LYS A 211 -5.91 -9.41 27.94
C LYS A 211 -6.24 -10.89 27.95
N SER A 212 -7.54 -11.25 27.98
CA SER A 212 -8.02 -12.61 27.81
C SER A 212 -9.40 -12.65 27.14
N ALA A 213 -9.83 -13.79 26.63
CA ALA A 213 -11.11 -13.96 25.93
C ALA A 213 -12.31 -13.50 26.77
N ASN A 214 -12.29 -13.82 28.05
CA ASN A 214 -13.40 -13.58 28.98
C ASN A 214 -13.31 -12.25 29.74
N ASP A 215 -12.22 -11.48 29.54
CA ASP A 215 -12.04 -10.19 30.20
C ASP A 215 -12.53 -9.05 29.31
N ALA A 216 -13.83 -8.87 29.29
CA ALA A 216 -14.47 -7.79 28.53
C ALA A 216 -14.07 -6.40 29.05
N LYS A 217 -13.71 -6.27 30.33
CA LYS A 217 -13.29 -4.98 30.94
C LYS A 217 -11.93 -4.53 30.44
N SER A 218 -11.05 -5.46 30.05
CA SER A 218 -9.75 -5.12 29.47
C SER A 218 -9.81 -4.73 27.98
N GLN A 219 -10.98 -4.73 27.36
CA GLN A 219 -11.07 -4.46 25.92
C GLN A 219 -10.63 -3.03 25.56
N ILE A 220 -9.56 -2.90 24.79
CA ILE A 220 -9.04 -1.62 24.28
C ILE A 220 -9.40 -1.34 22.83
N GLY A 221 -10.06 -2.27 22.15
CA GLY A 221 -10.54 -2.08 20.79
C GLY A 221 -11.36 -3.23 20.26
N ALA A 222 -12.18 -2.92 19.26
CA ALA A 222 -12.95 -3.89 18.49
C ALA A 222 -12.88 -3.49 17.00
N TYR A 223 -12.44 -4.41 16.15
CA TYR A 223 -12.08 -4.14 14.77
C TYR A 223 -12.70 -5.16 13.84
N ARG A 224 -13.21 -4.72 12.69
CA ARG A 224 -13.61 -5.64 11.60
C ARG A 224 -12.39 -6.12 10.80
N ASN A 225 -11.27 -5.38 10.87
CA ASN A 225 -10.03 -5.72 10.22
C ASN A 225 -9.05 -6.35 11.22
N LEU A 226 -8.61 -7.58 10.95
CA LEU A 226 -7.69 -8.32 11.82
C LEU A 226 -6.33 -7.62 11.97
N ASN A 227 -5.80 -6.99 10.91
CA ASN A 227 -4.50 -6.34 10.98
C ASN A 227 -4.55 -5.08 11.84
N SER A 228 -5.67 -4.34 11.82
CA SER A 228 -5.89 -3.22 12.74
C SER A 228 -5.91 -3.71 14.20
N ALA A 229 -6.57 -4.84 14.47
CA ALA A 229 -6.58 -5.44 15.78
C ALA A 229 -5.17 -5.90 16.22
N LYS A 230 -4.41 -6.57 15.32
CA LYS A 230 -3.03 -6.99 15.57
C LYS A 230 -2.12 -5.80 15.89
N ALA A 231 -2.17 -4.74 15.08
CA ALA A 231 -1.35 -3.55 15.29
C ALA A 231 -1.61 -2.88 16.65
N VAL A 232 -2.84 -2.97 17.17
CA VAL A 232 -3.16 -2.48 18.50
C VAL A 232 -2.65 -3.44 19.58
N ALA A 233 -2.79 -4.75 19.40
CA ALA A 233 -2.23 -5.73 20.31
C ALA A 233 -0.70 -5.63 20.42
N ASP A 234 0.01 -5.45 19.29
CA ASP A 234 1.47 -5.30 19.24
C ASP A 234 1.99 -4.09 20.04
N ARG A 235 1.18 -3.02 20.10
CA ARG A 235 1.53 -1.79 20.85
C ARG A 235 1.20 -1.87 22.35
N ASN A 236 0.43 -2.88 22.75
CA ASN A 236 -0.08 -3.01 24.11
C ASN A 236 0.36 -4.36 24.71
N SER A 237 1.38 -4.33 25.56
CA SER A 237 1.90 -5.54 26.20
C SER A 237 0.82 -6.29 27.01
N GLY A 238 0.77 -7.62 26.86
CA GLY A 238 -0.20 -8.47 27.53
C GLY A 238 -1.58 -8.52 26.86
N TYR A 239 -1.74 -7.89 25.69
CA TYR A 239 -2.97 -7.95 24.92
C TYR A 239 -2.88 -8.91 23.75
N SER A 240 -3.98 -9.57 23.45
CA SER A 240 -4.14 -10.51 22.33
C SER A 240 -5.42 -10.19 21.55
N VAL A 241 -5.55 -10.74 20.36
CA VAL A 241 -6.73 -10.57 19.53
C VAL A 241 -7.61 -11.81 19.61
N TYR A 242 -8.88 -11.60 19.88
CA TYR A 242 -9.92 -12.62 19.94
C TYR A 242 -11.03 -12.32 18.93
N ASP A 243 -11.65 -13.36 18.35
CA ASP A 243 -12.83 -13.18 17.50
C ASP A 243 -14.13 -13.04 18.31
N THR A 244 -15.26 -12.96 17.61
CA THR A 244 -16.60 -12.86 18.23
C THR A 244 -16.95 -14.04 19.12
N SER A 245 -16.40 -15.23 18.85
CA SER A 245 -16.62 -16.44 19.63
C SER A 245 -15.72 -16.54 20.88
N GLY A 246 -14.78 -15.60 21.02
CA GLY A 246 -13.75 -15.62 22.06
C GLY A 246 -12.55 -16.50 21.72
N LYS A 247 -12.45 -17.01 20.49
CA LYS A 247 -11.28 -17.77 20.03
C LYS A 247 -10.08 -16.84 19.91
N LEU A 248 -8.93 -17.26 20.42
CA LEU A 248 -7.66 -16.56 20.26
C LEU A 248 -7.23 -16.61 18.78
N ILE A 249 -7.08 -15.44 18.17
CA ILE A 249 -6.70 -15.28 16.76
C ILE A 249 -5.25 -14.86 16.62
N TYR A 250 -4.76 -14.04 17.56
CA TYR A 250 -3.40 -13.52 17.49
C TYR A 250 -2.88 -13.15 18.87
N THR A 251 -1.68 -13.57 19.17
CA THR A 251 -0.87 -13.06 20.28
C THR A 251 0.37 -12.41 19.70
N PRO A 252 0.70 -11.17 20.08
CA PRO A 252 1.96 -10.56 19.71
C PRO A 252 3.10 -11.52 20.03
N LYS A 253 4.00 -11.77 19.07
CA LYS A 253 5.25 -12.46 19.41
C LYS A 253 5.92 -11.57 20.46
N THR A 254 6.16 -12.08 21.63
CA THR A 254 6.98 -11.45 22.65
C THR A 254 8.43 -11.41 22.14
N GLY A 255 8.70 -10.52 21.21
CA GLY A 255 10.01 -9.92 21.11
C GLY A 255 10.13 -9.08 22.36
N THR A 256 11.06 -9.42 23.24
CA THR A 256 11.40 -8.63 24.40
C THR A 256 11.56 -7.18 23.94
N LYS A 257 10.64 -6.30 24.41
CA LYS A 257 10.75 -4.87 24.12
C LYS A 257 12.15 -4.48 24.55
N LYS A 258 12.97 -3.96 23.64
CA LYS A 258 14.33 -3.56 23.96
C LYS A 258 14.32 -2.66 25.18
N THR A 259 15.22 -2.91 26.08
CA THR A 259 15.41 -2.06 27.27
C THR A 259 15.92 -0.68 26.85
N ALA A 260 15.73 0.32 27.68
CA ALA A 260 16.28 1.65 27.43
C ALA A 260 17.79 1.63 27.19
N ALA A 261 18.52 0.75 27.88
CA ALA A 261 19.95 0.57 27.71
C ALA A 261 20.33 -0.04 26.35
N GLU A 262 19.57 -1.02 25.85
CA GLU A 262 19.78 -1.58 24.51
C GLU A 262 19.49 -0.56 23.42
N LEU A 263 18.41 0.22 23.58
CA LEU A 263 18.07 1.30 22.66
C LEU A 263 19.11 2.43 22.70
N ALA A 264 19.66 2.76 23.86
CA ALA A 264 20.73 3.73 24.00
C ALA A 264 21.97 3.36 23.19
N LYS A 265 22.37 2.08 23.19
CA LYS A 265 23.46 1.58 22.34
C LYS A 265 23.14 1.78 20.84
N GLU A 266 21.92 1.52 20.42
CA GLU A 266 21.50 1.74 19.03
C GLU A 266 21.43 3.23 18.66
N VAL A 267 21.07 4.09 19.60
CA VAL A 267 21.09 5.56 19.44
C VAL A 267 22.52 6.04 19.22
N ILE A 268 23.46 5.58 20.02
CA ILE A 268 24.90 5.91 19.90
C ILE A 268 25.45 5.41 18.56
N GLN A 269 24.96 4.29 18.04
CA GLN A 269 25.29 3.77 16.71
C GLN A 269 24.58 4.53 15.55
N GLY A 270 23.83 5.60 15.84
CA GLY A 270 23.13 6.41 14.81
C GLY A 270 21.86 5.79 14.21
N LYS A 271 21.38 4.63 14.69
CA LYS A 271 20.24 3.91 14.11
C LYS A 271 18.89 4.62 14.27
N TRP A 272 18.80 5.59 15.18
CA TRP A 272 17.55 6.28 15.53
C TRP A 272 17.49 7.74 15.07
N GLY A 273 18.49 8.23 14.31
CA GLY A 273 18.61 9.63 13.92
C GLY A 273 19.02 10.54 15.07
N ASN A 274 18.87 11.87 14.92
CA ASN A 274 19.30 12.88 15.89
C ASN A 274 18.18 13.83 16.29
N GLY A 275 18.29 14.45 17.46
CA GLY A 275 17.39 15.49 17.92
C GLY A 275 15.91 15.10 17.91
N GLU A 276 15.07 15.92 17.29
CA GLU A 276 13.62 15.70 17.24
C GLU A 276 13.24 14.48 16.40
N GLU A 277 14.02 14.13 15.37
CA GLU A 277 13.82 12.92 14.57
C GLU A 277 13.94 11.66 15.45
N ARG A 278 14.99 11.59 16.29
CA ARG A 278 15.17 10.49 17.25
C ARG A 278 13.99 10.38 18.20
N LYS A 279 13.54 11.48 18.76
CA LYS A 279 12.40 11.52 19.67
C LYS A 279 11.13 10.98 18.98
N ASN A 280 10.84 11.46 17.79
CA ASN A 280 9.67 11.04 17.01
C ASN A 280 9.72 9.55 16.65
N ARG A 281 10.87 9.03 16.23
CA ARG A 281 11.04 7.61 15.87
C ARG A 281 10.91 6.68 17.07
N LEU A 282 11.53 7.01 18.21
CA LEU A 282 11.42 6.22 19.44
C LEU A 282 9.99 6.22 19.97
N THR A 283 9.34 7.39 20.02
CA THR A 283 7.94 7.53 20.46
C THR A 283 6.99 6.78 19.53
N ALA A 284 7.17 6.88 18.21
CA ALA A 284 6.36 6.15 17.23
C ALA A 284 6.53 4.63 17.35
N ALA A 285 7.72 4.16 17.75
CA ALA A 285 7.99 2.75 18.06
C ALA A 285 7.48 2.32 19.45
N GLY A 286 6.84 3.22 20.21
CA GLY A 286 6.25 2.94 21.52
C GLY A 286 7.27 2.84 22.65
N TYR A 287 8.43 3.47 22.50
CA TYR A 287 9.46 3.57 23.54
C TYR A 287 9.39 4.91 24.27
N ASP A 288 9.78 4.92 25.54
CA ASP A 288 9.94 6.16 26.31
C ASP A 288 11.26 6.86 25.91
N TYR A 289 11.13 7.91 25.11
CA TYR A 289 12.29 8.70 24.67
C TYR A 289 13.12 9.23 25.85
N LYS A 290 12.48 9.68 26.94
CA LYS A 290 13.21 10.23 28.09
C LYS A 290 14.07 9.18 28.78
N ALA A 291 13.51 7.98 28.97
CA ALA A 291 14.24 6.86 29.54
C ALA A 291 15.44 6.45 28.67
N VAL A 292 15.25 6.38 27.34
CA VAL A 292 16.33 6.07 26.40
C VAL A 292 17.40 7.15 26.41
N GLN A 293 17.00 8.44 26.39
CA GLN A 293 17.97 9.56 26.40
C GLN A 293 18.76 9.62 27.69
N THR A 294 18.15 9.29 28.82
CA THR A 294 18.87 9.18 30.11
C THR A 294 19.98 8.13 30.04
N GLU A 295 19.70 6.97 29.48
CA GLU A 295 20.72 5.91 29.30
C GLU A 295 21.80 6.30 28.27
N VAL A 296 21.44 7.03 27.20
CA VAL A 296 22.42 7.59 26.26
C VAL A 296 23.38 8.54 26.98
N ASN A 297 22.86 9.49 27.74
CA ASN A 297 23.67 10.48 28.49
C ASN A 297 24.62 9.76 29.49
N LYS A 298 24.10 8.74 30.17
CA LYS A 298 24.89 7.94 31.11
C LYS A 298 26.03 7.14 30.45
N MET A 299 25.83 6.71 29.18
CA MET A 299 26.84 5.95 28.42
C MET A 299 27.87 6.86 27.73
N MET A 300 27.54 8.11 27.53
CA MET A 300 28.41 9.06 26.82
C MET A 300 29.17 10.00 27.79
N GLY A 301 28.89 9.94 29.08
CA GLY A 301 29.66 10.63 30.07
C GLY A 301 29.15 11.74 30.78
#